data_fc7b9fcc698ea8c13a36d972954264d1
#
_entry.id   fc7b9fcc698ea8c13a36d972954264d1
#
_cell.length_a   1.000
_cell.length_b   1.000
_cell.length_c   1.000
_cell.angle_alpha   90.00
_cell.angle_beta   90.00
_cell.angle_gamma   90.00
#
_symmetry.space_group_name_H-M   'P 1'
#
loop_
_entity.id
_entity.type
_entity.pdbx_description
1 polymer ?
#
loop_
_entity_poly.entity_id
_entity_poly.type
_entity_poly.pdbx_seq_one_letter_code
_entity_poly.pdbx_strand_id
1 'polypeptide(L)'
;MREFEIREKQDKINQTDYWDGRILDLQILYFGDEVHLYIESYHENKVDLEECWKVSFLACAELNYETDAQNRKKFKVKDFTQNHLYTCQEISLEYYDDSFLKTTIVLEGLVMLNIISRDVTVAKIKQSEHDFFWRNKS
;
A
#
# COMPACT_ATOMS: atom_id res chain seq x y z
N MET A 1 -0.37 16.72 -14.56
CA MET A 1 0.21 16.87 -13.20
C MET A 1 1.67 17.29 -13.33
N ARG A 2 2.13 18.22 -12.54
CA ARG A 2 3.49 18.73 -12.63
C ARG A 2 4.46 17.84 -11.85
N GLU A 3 5.72 17.78 -12.31
CA GLU A 3 6.73 16.95 -11.64
C GLU A 3 6.95 17.30 -10.16
N PHE A 4 6.89 18.59 -9.80
CA PHE A 4 7.10 18.95 -8.41
C PHE A 4 5.96 18.47 -7.51
N GLU A 5 4.73 18.40 -8.03
CA GLU A 5 3.59 17.85 -7.28
C GLU A 5 3.78 16.36 -7.03
N ILE A 6 4.29 15.65 -8.04
CA ILE A 6 4.60 14.23 -7.91
C ILE A 6 5.71 14.03 -6.89
N ARG A 7 6.73 14.87 -6.91
CA ARG A 7 7.83 14.81 -5.94
C ARG A 7 7.35 15.06 -4.52
N GLU A 8 6.47 16.04 -4.32
CA GLU A 8 5.88 16.29 -3.01
C GLU A 8 5.10 15.09 -2.49
N LYS A 9 4.33 14.45 -3.36
CA LYS A 9 3.58 13.25 -2.99
C LYS A 9 4.50 12.08 -2.69
N GLN A 10 5.57 11.92 -3.48
CA GLN A 10 6.58 10.89 -3.23
C GLN A 10 7.24 11.12 -1.87
N ASP A 11 7.57 12.37 -1.53
CA ASP A 11 8.18 12.70 -0.26
C ASP A 11 7.27 12.33 0.91
N LYS A 12 5.96 12.56 0.79
CA LYS A 12 5.00 12.17 1.82
C LYS A 12 4.94 10.65 1.98
N ILE A 13 4.97 9.92 0.87
CA ILE A 13 5.01 8.46 0.92
C ILE A 13 6.31 8.00 1.59
N ASN A 14 7.44 8.61 1.26
CA ASN A 14 8.72 8.26 1.85
C ASN A 14 8.77 8.50 3.36
N GLN A 15 7.99 9.45 3.86
CA GLN A 15 7.87 9.71 5.30
C GLN A 15 7.23 8.55 6.06
N THR A 16 6.55 7.65 5.38
CA THR A 16 5.98 6.45 6.01
C THR A 16 7.06 5.43 6.39
N ASP A 17 8.26 5.58 5.83
CA ASP A 17 9.38 4.65 6.04
C ASP A 17 8.97 3.21 5.71
N TYR A 18 8.33 3.04 4.56
CA TYR A 18 7.69 1.79 4.16
C TYR A 18 8.65 0.65 3.83
N TRP A 19 9.94 0.96 3.59
CA TRP A 19 10.92 -0.04 3.15
C TRP A 19 11.04 -1.17 4.17
N ASP A 20 10.82 -2.40 3.72
CA ASP A 20 10.76 -3.60 4.54
C ASP A 20 9.68 -3.60 5.62
N GLY A 21 8.79 -2.59 5.59
CA GLY A 21 7.62 -2.54 6.47
C GLY A 21 6.52 -3.47 5.98
N ARG A 22 5.77 -4.03 6.91
CA ARG A 22 4.66 -4.92 6.56
C ARG A 22 3.50 -4.11 5.99
N ILE A 23 2.92 -4.67 4.94
CA ILE A 23 1.68 -4.15 4.38
C ILE A 23 0.54 -4.83 5.15
N LEU A 24 -0.19 -4.04 5.91
CA LEU A 24 -1.25 -4.54 6.77
C LEU A 24 -2.51 -4.89 5.99
N ASP A 25 -2.78 -4.18 4.91
CA ASP A 25 -3.90 -4.50 4.03
C ASP A 25 -3.77 -3.72 2.72
N LEU A 26 -4.44 -4.22 1.70
CA LEU A 26 -4.60 -3.57 0.40
C LEU A 26 -6.04 -3.77 -0.02
N GLN A 27 -6.75 -2.66 -0.27
CA GLN A 27 -8.14 -2.71 -0.67
C GLN A 27 -8.36 -1.99 -1.99
N ILE A 28 -9.14 -2.62 -2.85
CA ILE A 28 -9.61 -2.03 -4.11
C ILE A 28 -11.11 -1.83 -3.94
N LEU A 29 -11.56 -0.57 -3.91
CA LEU A 29 -12.93 -0.19 -3.58
C LEU A 29 -13.61 0.53 -4.74
N TYR A 30 -14.94 0.49 -4.73
CA TYR A 30 -15.79 1.23 -5.67
C TYR A 30 -15.44 0.92 -7.12
N PHE A 31 -15.44 -0.38 -7.45
CA PHE A 31 -15.10 -0.88 -8.78
C PHE A 31 -13.71 -0.48 -9.26
N GLY A 32 -12.80 -0.18 -8.34
CA GLY A 32 -11.43 0.21 -8.68
C GLY A 32 -11.19 1.71 -8.71
N ASP A 33 -12.19 2.52 -8.33
CA ASP A 33 -12.00 3.97 -8.28
C ASP A 33 -11.00 4.38 -7.21
N GLU A 34 -10.91 3.63 -6.12
CA GLU A 34 -9.99 3.91 -5.02
C GLU A 34 -9.20 2.66 -4.64
N VAL A 35 -7.94 2.88 -4.32
CA VAL A 35 -7.08 1.83 -3.76
C VAL A 35 -6.49 2.37 -2.46
N HIS A 36 -6.59 1.58 -1.39
CA HIS A 36 -6.05 1.94 -0.08
C HIS A 36 -5.00 0.93 0.35
N LEU A 37 -3.83 1.43 0.68
CA LEU A 37 -2.71 0.64 1.15
C LEU A 37 -2.44 0.99 2.60
N TYR A 38 -2.43 -0.01 3.48
CA TYR A 38 -2.19 0.17 4.91
C TYR A 38 -0.80 -0.36 5.24
N ILE A 39 0.05 0.51 5.82
CA ILE A 39 1.46 0.21 6.06
C ILE A 39 1.72 0.32 7.56
N GLU A 40 2.40 -0.68 8.11
CA GLU A 40 2.78 -0.64 9.51
C GLU A 40 3.65 0.58 9.80
N SER A 41 3.46 1.19 10.96
CA SER A 41 4.27 2.32 11.39
C SER A 41 5.10 1.94 12.61
N TYR A 42 6.07 2.80 12.94
CA TYR A 42 7.00 2.58 14.03
C TYR A 42 6.91 3.73 15.02
N HIS A 43 7.09 3.40 16.30
CA HIS A 43 7.20 4.38 17.38
C HIS A 43 8.39 3.98 18.25
N GLU A 44 9.36 4.89 18.38
CA GLU A 44 10.60 4.62 19.14
C GLU A 44 11.28 3.31 18.70
N ASN A 45 11.40 3.12 17.39
CA ASN A 45 12.03 1.94 16.76
C ASN A 45 11.31 0.62 17.00
N LYS A 46 10.07 0.67 17.48
CA LYS A 46 9.22 -0.51 17.64
C LYS A 46 8.00 -0.41 16.75
N VAL A 47 7.47 -1.55 16.35
CA VAL A 47 6.22 -1.60 15.59
C VAL A 47 5.11 -0.99 16.44
N ASP A 48 4.39 -0.03 15.86
CA ASP A 48 3.25 0.60 16.49
C ASP A 48 2.03 -0.30 16.30
N LEU A 49 1.41 -0.70 17.40
CA LEU A 49 0.22 -1.57 17.36
C LEU A 49 -1.08 -0.77 17.37
N GLU A 50 -1.01 0.55 17.57
CA GLU A 50 -2.19 1.41 17.66
C GLU A 50 -2.47 2.19 16.38
N GLU A 51 -1.42 2.61 15.69
CA GLU A 51 -1.55 3.42 14.48
C GLU A 51 -0.85 2.76 13.29
N CYS A 52 -1.24 3.18 12.10
CA CYS A 52 -0.60 2.77 10.86
C CYS A 52 -0.75 3.87 9.82
N TRP A 53 -0.02 3.75 8.74
CA TRP A 53 -0.15 4.65 7.61
C TRP A 53 -1.20 4.14 6.64
N LYS A 54 -1.98 5.06 6.10
CA LYS A 54 -2.93 4.77 5.02
C LYS A 54 -2.55 5.63 3.82
N VAL A 55 -2.17 4.97 2.72
CA VAL A 55 -1.91 5.62 1.45
C VAL A 55 -3.10 5.36 0.55
N SER A 56 -3.75 6.43 0.09
CA SER A 56 -4.97 6.34 -0.71
C SER A 56 -4.69 6.84 -2.11
N PHE A 57 -5.00 6.00 -3.10
CA PHE A 57 -4.92 6.34 -4.51
C PHE A 57 -6.35 6.61 -4.98
N LEU A 58 -6.59 7.85 -5.44
CA LEU A 58 -7.93 8.35 -5.68
C LEU A 58 -8.18 8.59 -7.17
N ALA A 59 -9.41 8.33 -7.60
CA ALA A 59 -9.81 8.45 -8.99
C ALA A 59 -8.88 7.64 -9.90
N CYS A 60 -8.82 6.35 -9.65
CA CYS A 60 -7.97 5.45 -10.40
C CYS A 60 -8.57 5.17 -11.77
N ALA A 61 -7.75 5.37 -12.82
CA ALA A 61 -8.15 5.11 -14.20
C ALA A 61 -7.74 3.71 -14.66
N GLU A 62 -6.69 3.16 -14.05
CA GLU A 62 -6.18 1.85 -14.46
C GLU A 62 -5.48 1.17 -13.30
N LEU A 63 -5.72 -0.13 -13.17
CA LEU A 63 -5.05 -0.99 -12.18
C LEU A 63 -4.53 -2.22 -12.90
N ASN A 64 -3.27 -2.57 -12.61
CA ASN A 64 -2.67 -3.81 -13.07
C ASN A 64 -2.05 -4.50 -11.87
N TYR A 65 -2.69 -5.57 -11.40
CA TYR A 65 -2.32 -6.25 -10.16
C TYR A 65 -1.90 -7.68 -10.43
N GLU A 66 -0.66 -8.01 -10.06
CA GLU A 66 -0.13 -9.36 -10.14
C GLU A 66 0.09 -9.91 -8.74
N THR A 67 -0.42 -11.10 -8.49
CA THR A 67 -0.23 -11.79 -7.21
C THR A 67 0.84 -12.86 -7.37
N ASP A 68 1.30 -13.39 -6.25
CA ASP A 68 2.28 -14.46 -6.22
C ASP A 68 1.65 -15.85 -6.13
N ALA A 69 0.37 -15.99 -6.50
CA ALA A 69 -0.36 -17.25 -6.33
C ALA A 69 0.32 -18.44 -6.98
N GLN A 70 1.03 -18.22 -8.09
CA GLN A 70 1.77 -19.30 -8.76
C GLN A 70 2.93 -19.83 -7.93
N ASN A 71 3.49 -18.97 -7.06
CA ASN A 71 4.66 -19.30 -6.25
C ASN A 71 4.30 -19.73 -4.83
N ARG A 72 3.09 -19.41 -4.37
CA ARG A 72 2.58 -19.84 -3.07
C ARG A 72 1.95 -21.21 -3.19
N LYS A 73 2.63 -22.25 -2.74
CA LYS A 73 2.13 -23.62 -2.91
C LYS A 73 1.27 -24.09 -1.75
N LYS A 74 1.43 -23.53 -0.55
CA LYS A 74 0.84 -24.09 0.68
C LYS A 74 0.00 -23.12 1.50
N PHE A 75 0.09 -21.81 1.24
CA PHE A 75 -0.57 -20.81 2.09
C PHE A 75 -1.57 -20.00 1.31
N LYS A 76 -2.73 -19.81 1.90
CA LYS A 76 -3.72 -18.83 1.42
C LYS A 76 -3.51 -17.54 2.18
N VAL A 77 -3.53 -16.40 1.49
CA VAL A 77 -3.35 -15.10 2.14
C VAL A 77 -4.39 -14.87 3.23
N LYS A 78 -5.62 -15.34 3.03
CA LYS A 78 -6.67 -15.21 4.04
C LYS A 78 -6.33 -15.89 5.37
N ASP A 79 -5.39 -16.84 5.36
CA ASP A 79 -4.97 -17.55 6.56
C ASP A 79 -3.69 -16.96 7.18
N PHE A 80 -3.17 -15.88 6.60
CA PHE A 80 -1.98 -15.21 7.11
C PHE A 80 -2.25 -14.62 8.50
N THR A 81 -1.22 -14.74 9.35
CA THR A 81 -1.14 -13.96 10.60
C THR A 81 -0.30 -12.72 10.31
N GLN A 82 -0.20 -11.82 11.28
CA GLN A 82 0.60 -10.59 11.12
C GLN A 82 2.03 -10.88 10.69
N ASN A 83 2.62 -12.01 11.17
CA ASN A 83 4.00 -12.34 10.84
C ASN A 83 4.21 -12.84 9.42
N HIS A 84 3.15 -13.15 8.70
CA HIS A 84 3.21 -13.68 7.33
C HIS A 84 2.86 -12.63 6.28
N LEU A 85 2.54 -11.40 6.68
CA LEU A 85 2.16 -10.35 5.75
C LEU A 85 3.36 -9.96 4.86
N TYR A 86 3.05 -9.54 3.64
CA TYR A 86 4.08 -9.09 2.71
C TYR A 86 4.76 -7.83 3.22
N THR A 87 6.06 -7.71 2.97
CA THR A 87 6.81 -6.47 3.21
C THR A 87 6.87 -5.65 1.93
N CYS A 88 6.93 -4.34 2.09
CA CYS A 88 6.98 -3.42 0.96
C CYS A 88 8.42 -3.19 0.53
N GLN A 89 8.68 -3.30 -0.77
CA GLN A 89 10.00 -3.05 -1.34
C GLN A 89 10.07 -1.73 -2.08
N GLU A 90 8.97 -1.29 -2.69
CA GLU A 90 8.97 -0.06 -3.47
C GLU A 90 7.57 0.54 -3.56
N ILE A 91 7.48 1.85 -3.42
CA ILE A 91 6.32 2.65 -3.79
C ILE A 91 6.87 3.85 -4.55
N SER A 92 6.80 3.82 -5.88
CA SER A 92 7.38 4.85 -6.74
C SER A 92 6.32 5.54 -7.56
N LEU A 93 6.34 6.87 -7.54
CA LEU A 93 5.45 7.71 -8.31
C LEU A 93 6.21 8.29 -9.50
N GLU A 94 5.56 8.31 -10.66
CA GLU A 94 6.11 8.95 -11.85
C GLU A 94 5.02 9.68 -12.63
N TYR A 95 5.43 10.60 -13.48
CA TYR A 95 4.54 11.32 -14.38
C TYR A 95 3.90 10.34 -15.37
N TYR A 96 2.61 10.47 -15.59
CA TYR A 96 1.90 9.75 -16.62
C TYR A 96 1.40 10.71 -17.71
N ASP A 97 0.55 11.67 -17.33
CA ASP A 97 0.10 12.75 -18.21
C ASP A 97 -0.34 13.95 -17.35
N ASP A 98 -0.95 14.95 -17.96
CA ASP A 98 -1.31 16.18 -17.24
C ASP A 98 -2.37 15.99 -16.16
N SER A 99 -3.12 14.89 -16.22
CA SER A 99 -4.21 14.62 -15.28
C SER A 99 -3.93 13.48 -14.32
N PHE A 100 -2.95 12.62 -14.64
CA PHE A 100 -2.72 11.39 -13.89
C PHE A 100 -1.25 11.18 -13.56
N LEU A 101 -1.02 10.48 -12.46
CA LEU A 101 0.30 9.95 -12.12
C LEU A 101 0.25 8.42 -12.13
N LYS A 102 1.41 7.81 -12.27
CA LYS A 102 1.55 6.35 -12.24
C LYS A 102 2.31 5.95 -10.99
N THR A 103 1.77 4.98 -10.25
CA THR A 103 2.41 4.43 -9.07
C THR A 103 2.77 2.98 -9.31
N THR A 104 4.00 2.60 -8.95
CA THR A 104 4.43 1.21 -8.93
C THR A 104 4.63 0.81 -7.49
N ILE A 105 3.92 -0.24 -7.05
CA ILE A 105 4.05 -0.83 -5.73
C ILE A 105 4.60 -2.23 -5.90
N VAL A 106 5.72 -2.52 -5.24
CA VAL A 106 6.33 -3.85 -5.27
C VAL A 106 6.41 -4.38 -3.85
N LEU A 107 5.83 -5.55 -3.64
CA LEU A 107 5.92 -6.28 -2.37
C LEU A 107 6.83 -7.48 -2.58
N GLU A 108 7.36 -8.02 -1.49
CA GLU A 108 8.16 -9.23 -1.58
C GLU A 108 7.34 -10.37 -2.18
N GLY A 109 8.03 -11.38 -2.76
CA GLY A 109 7.33 -12.51 -3.38
C GLY A 109 6.78 -12.22 -4.75
N LEU A 110 7.17 -11.10 -5.38
CA LEU A 110 6.75 -10.70 -6.74
C LEU A 110 5.30 -10.23 -6.83
N VAL A 111 4.70 -9.83 -5.72
CA VAL A 111 3.40 -9.15 -5.74
C VAL A 111 3.63 -7.72 -6.22
N MET A 112 2.92 -7.31 -7.24
CA MET A 112 3.12 -6.00 -7.87
C MET A 112 1.79 -5.37 -8.25
N LEU A 113 1.67 -4.06 -8.02
CA LEU A 113 0.50 -3.29 -8.43
C LEU A 113 0.95 -2.00 -9.11
N ASN A 114 0.45 -1.77 -10.32
CA ASN A 114 0.61 -0.52 -11.03
C ASN A 114 -0.73 0.22 -11.04
N ILE A 115 -0.72 1.47 -10.64
CA ILE A 115 -1.93 2.28 -10.51
C ILE A 115 -1.75 3.58 -11.30
N ILE A 116 -2.73 3.91 -12.14
CA ILE A 116 -2.82 5.22 -12.77
C ILE A 116 -3.97 5.93 -12.06
N SER A 117 -3.67 7.01 -11.33
CA SER A 117 -4.67 7.74 -10.53
C SER A 117 -4.50 9.25 -10.64
N ARG A 118 -5.56 9.98 -10.28
CA ARG A 118 -5.51 11.45 -10.27
C ARG A 118 -4.81 11.99 -9.05
N ASP A 119 -4.87 11.29 -7.94
CA ASP A 119 -4.32 11.80 -6.68
C ASP A 119 -3.85 10.66 -5.79
N VAL A 120 -2.96 11.02 -4.88
CA VAL A 120 -2.47 10.14 -3.82
C VAL A 120 -2.43 10.94 -2.52
N THR A 121 -2.97 10.39 -1.46
CA THR A 121 -2.92 11.02 -0.14
C THR A 121 -2.31 10.06 0.87
N VAL A 122 -1.68 10.62 1.91
CA VAL A 122 -1.05 9.85 2.98
C VAL A 122 -1.60 10.37 4.31
N ALA A 123 -2.08 9.47 5.15
CA ALA A 123 -2.59 9.81 6.46
C ALA A 123 -2.17 8.77 7.49
N LYS A 124 -2.01 9.20 8.73
CA LYS A 124 -1.82 8.29 9.84
C LYS A 124 -3.17 8.06 10.50
N ILE A 125 -3.54 6.79 10.66
CA ILE A 125 -4.85 6.43 11.21
C ILE A 125 -4.68 5.48 12.39
N LYS A 126 -5.73 5.34 13.17
CA LYS A 126 -5.77 4.32 14.22
C LYS A 126 -6.10 2.97 13.58
N GLN A 127 -5.36 1.94 13.96
CA GLN A 127 -5.62 0.60 13.45
C GLN A 127 -7.03 0.11 13.80
N SER A 128 -7.59 0.60 14.90
CA SER A 128 -8.96 0.24 15.30
C SER A 128 -10.04 0.76 14.34
N GLU A 129 -9.70 1.70 13.45
CA GLU A 129 -10.64 2.22 12.45
C GLU A 129 -10.79 1.31 11.25
N HIS A 130 -10.00 0.25 11.15
CA HIS A 130 -10.04 -0.68 10.03
C HIS A 130 -10.11 -2.13 10.53
N ASP A 131 -10.86 -2.95 9.81
CA ASP A 131 -11.02 -4.37 10.15
C ASP A 131 -10.01 -5.19 9.36
N PHE A 132 -8.86 -5.45 9.96
CA PHE A 132 -7.80 -6.24 9.33
C PHE A 132 -8.10 -7.74 9.43
N PHE A 133 -8.07 -8.45 8.29
CA PHE A 133 -8.44 -9.85 8.24
C PHE A 133 -7.57 -10.76 9.13
N TRP A 134 -6.33 -10.35 9.39
CA TRP A 134 -5.36 -11.14 10.15
C TRP A 134 -5.39 -10.89 11.66
N ARG A 135 -6.14 -9.88 12.11
CA ARG A 135 -6.00 -9.35 13.49
C ARG A 135 -6.35 -10.36 14.56
N ASN A 136 -7.38 -11.15 14.37
CA ASN A 136 -7.87 -12.08 15.39
C ASN A 136 -7.39 -13.51 15.16
N LYS A 137 -6.34 -13.69 14.39
CA LYS A 137 -5.75 -14.98 14.10
C LYS A 137 -4.54 -15.22 14.99
N SER A 138 -4.51 -16.34 15.64
CA SER A 138 -3.41 -16.74 16.50
C SER A 138 -2.49 -17.72 15.81
#